data_0bd77a155897a85ea77701325a9528d1
#
_entry.id   0bd77a155897a85ea77701325a9528d1
#
_cell.length_a   1.000
_cell.length_b   1.000
_cell.length_c   1.000
_cell.angle_alpha   90.00
_cell.angle_beta   90.00
_cell.angle_gamma   90.00
#
_symmetry.space_group_name_H-M   'P 1'
#
loop_
_entity.id
_entity.type
_entity.pdbx_description
1 polymer ?
#
loop_
_entity_poly.entity_id
_entity_poly.type
_entity_poly.pdbx_seq_one_letter_code
_entity_poly.pdbx_strand_id
1 'polypeptide(L)'
;MLDFKNKTIIITGASRGIGEATAHHFANLNANVVLAARSKDKISTLARSIGKSALAIECDVADPNQVNDLMMKASKAFNTIDVLINNAGTIDPIQRIEDSDPMLWGRLIDINLKGLYYGIRYALPFMKSNNGGTILNVGSGAASTPLEGWSHYCSSKAAVHHLTSCLHKEEMRNGIRALTLSPGTVATGMQKSIALSGINSVSEIPWENHIPAHWPAMALAWMATSDSDEWLGQTVSLRSNDIRKRIGIE
;
A
#
# COMPACT_ATOMS: atom_id res chain seq x y z
N MET A 1 -13.39 -19.63 1.83
CA MET A 1 -13.37 -18.32 2.51
C MET A 1 -11.93 -18.05 2.89
N LEU A 2 -11.39 -16.85 2.61
CA LEU A 2 -10.02 -16.50 3.01
C LEU A 2 -9.91 -16.50 4.54
N ASP A 3 -8.82 -17.04 5.08
CA ASP A 3 -8.52 -17.02 6.51
C ASP A 3 -7.03 -16.71 6.72
N PHE A 4 -6.74 -15.69 7.50
CA PHE A 4 -5.39 -15.25 7.84
C PHE A 4 -5.07 -15.46 9.33
N LYS A 5 -5.72 -16.45 9.95
CA LYS A 5 -5.47 -16.80 11.35
C LYS A 5 -3.97 -17.01 11.61
N ASN A 6 -3.45 -16.37 12.65
CA ASN A 6 -2.04 -16.37 13.04
C ASN A 6 -1.08 -15.71 12.03
N LYS A 7 -1.58 -15.04 10.98
CA LYS A 7 -0.76 -14.26 10.05
C LYS A 7 -0.64 -12.82 10.53
N THR A 8 0.54 -12.26 10.40
CA THR A 8 0.83 -10.86 10.74
C THR A 8 0.94 -10.01 9.49
N ILE A 9 0.07 -9.01 9.41
CA ILE A 9 -0.08 -8.11 8.27
C ILE A 9 0.34 -6.71 8.70
N ILE A 10 1.42 -6.18 8.14
CA ILE A 10 1.85 -4.80 8.36
C ILE A 10 1.26 -3.92 7.27
N ILE A 11 0.60 -2.82 7.67
CA ILE A 11 -0.05 -1.88 6.74
C ILE A 11 0.50 -0.48 7.00
N THR A 12 1.25 0.08 6.05
CA THR A 12 1.70 1.47 6.11
C THR A 12 0.60 2.41 5.61
N GLY A 13 0.53 3.62 6.15
CA GLY A 13 -0.55 4.56 5.82
C GLY A 13 -1.93 4.10 6.29
N ALA A 14 -2.01 3.36 7.39
CA ALA A 14 -3.22 2.73 7.90
C ALA A 14 -4.25 3.68 8.52
N SER A 15 -3.96 4.98 8.64
CA SER A 15 -4.80 5.93 9.38
C SER A 15 -6.06 6.39 8.65
N ARG A 16 -6.23 6.05 7.37
CA ARG A 16 -7.39 6.46 6.53
C ARG A 16 -7.43 5.71 5.20
N GLY A 17 -8.58 5.80 4.53
CA GLY A 17 -8.75 5.36 3.14
C GLY A 17 -8.46 3.88 2.91
N ILE A 18 -7.67 3.55 1.89
CA ILE A 18 -7.36 2.16 1.55
C ILE A 18 -6.70 1.44 2.73
N GLY A 19 -5.73 2.07 3.41
CA GLY A 19 -5.02 1.45 4.52
C GLY A 19 -5.92 1.09 5.71
N GLU A 20 -6.84 1.99 6.08
CA GLU A 20 -7.84 1.75 7.13
C GLU A 20 -8.81 0.63 6.75
N ALA A 21 -9.34 0.67 5.51
CA ALA A 21 -10.23 -0.38 5.00
C ALA A 21 -9.52 -1.74 4.95
N THR A 22 -8.24 -1.76 4.56
CA THR A 22 -7.41 -2.96 4.53
C THR A 22 -7.20 -3.54 5.94
N ALA A 23 -6.97 -2.68 6.94
CA ALA A 23 -6.82 -3.10 8.33
C ALA A 23 -8.07 -3.80 8.86
N HIS A 24 -9.24 -3.20 8.65
CA HIS A 24 -10.51 -3.83 9.02
C HIS A 24 -10.75 -5.14 8.27
N HIS A 25 -10.45 -5.17 6.96
CA HIS A 25 -10.69 -6.35 6.14
C HIS A 25 -9.84 -7.54 6.61
N PHE A 26 -8.53 -7.36 6.81
CA PHE A 26 -7.66 -8.43 7.31
C PHE A 26 -7.97 -8.85 8.75
N ALA A 27 -8.36 -7.90 9.61
CA ALA A 27 -8.80 -8.23 10.97
C ALA A 27 -10.06 -9.13 10.96
N ASN A 28 -11.02 -8.85 10.07
CA ASN A 28 -12.21 -9.68 9.87
C ASN A 28 -11.87 -11.07 9.28
N LEU A 29 -10.69 -11.24 8.69
CA LEU A 29 -10.15 -12.51 8.21
C LEU A 29 -9.20 -13.16 9.26
N ASN A 30 -9.34 -12.80 10.54
CA ASN A 30 -8.62 -13.33 11.69
C ASN A 30 -7.10 -13.02 11.72
N ALA A 31 -6.61 -12.06 10.94
CA ALA A 31 -5.20 -11.68 10.96
C ALA A 31 -4.82 -10.85 12.19
N ASN A 32 -3.55 -10.91 12.57
CA ASN A 32 -2.93 -9.87 13.37
C ASN A 32 -2.55 -8.70 12.46
N VAL A 33 -2.99 -7.48 12.79
CA VAL A 33 -2.74 -6.30 11.95
C VAL A 33 -1.87 -5.27 12.68
N VAL A 34 -0.80 -4.84 12.04
CA VAL A 34 0.09 -3.78 12.52
C VAL A 34 -0.19 -2.52 11.70
N LEU A 35 -0.69 -1.50 12.38
CA LEU A 35 -1.17 -0.25 11.80
C LEU A 35 -0.08 0.80 11.91
N ALA A 36 0.57 1.15 10.80
CA ALA A 36 1.65 2.12 10.78
C ALA A 36 1.22 3.43 10.09
N ALA A 37 1.33 4.54 10.78
CA ALA A 37 1.11 5.90 10.24
C ALA A 37 1.68 6.96 11.19
N ARG A 38 1.85 8.19 10.68
CA ARG A 38 2.27 9.37 11.48
C ARG A 38 1.19 9.84 12.47
N SER A 39 -0.08 9.61 12.14
CA SER A 39 -1.22 10.05 12.96
C SER A 39 -1.50 9.02 14.05
N LYS A 40 -0.71 9.06 15.12
CA LYS A 40 -0.76 8.13 16.26
C LYS A 40 -2.18 7.95 16.83
N ASP A 41 -2.91 9.04 17.05
CA ASP A 41 -4.25 8.98 17.65
C ASP A 41 -5.24 8.22 16.76
N LYS A 42 -5.18 8.42 15.43
CA LYS A 42 -6.06 7.74 14.48
C LYS A 42 -5.80 6.23 14.46
N ILE A 43 -4.54 5.82 14.34
CA ILE A 43 -4.21 4.38 14.32
C ILE A 43 -4.44 3.72 15.68
N SER A 44 -4.26 4.45 16.79
CA SER A 44 -4.57 3.94 18.14
C SER A 44 -6.07 3.75 18.33
N THR A 45 -6.89 4.65 17.80
CA THR A 45 -8.36 4.52 17.81
C THR A 45 -8.80 3.33 16.95
N LEU A 46 -8.22 3.19 15.75
CA LEU A 46 -8.48 2.06 14.87
C LEU A 46 -8.05 0.72 15.52
N ALA A 47 -6.88 0.66 16.15
CA ALA A 47 -6.43 -0.54 16.85
C ALA A 47 -7.37 -0.93 18.00
N ARG A 48 -7.86 0.04 18.77
CA ARG A 48 -8.86 -0.20 19.83
C ARG A 48 -10.18 -0.75 19.29
N SER A 49 -10.64 -0.26 18.13
CA SER A 49 -11.88 -0.76 17.51
C SER A 49 -11.74 -2.18 16.96
N ILE A 50 -10.55 -2.58 16.50
CA ILE A 50 -10.25 -3.94 16.04
C ILE A 50 -10.04 -4.89 17.23
N GLY A 51 -9.36 -4.44 18.28
CA GLY A 51 -9.14 -5.22 19.49
C GLY A 51 -7.74 -5.85 19.59
N LYS A 52 -7.63 -7.01 20.26
CA LYS A 52 -6.35 -7.61 20.66
C LYS A 52 -5.45 -8.05 19.50
N SER A 53 -6.00 -8.25 18.32
CA SER A 53 -5.24 -8.61 17.11
C SER A 53 -4.66 -7.39 16.38
N ALA A 54 -4.80 -6.16 16.92
CA ALA A 54 -4.29 -4.95 16.29
C ALA A 54 -3.22 -4.26 17.14
N LEU A 55 -2.15 -3.81 16.49
CA LEU A 55 -1.07 -3.04 17.10
C LEU A 55 -0.87 -1.73 16.31
N ALA A 56 -0.97 -0.58 16.98
CA ALA A 56 -0.69 0.72 16.40
C ALA A 56 0.76 1.13 16.67
N ILE A 57 1.49 1.48 15.61
CA ILE A 57 2.88 1.96 15.69
C ILE A 57 3.00 3.27 14.92
N GLU A 58 3.36 4.35 15.61
CA GLU A 58 3.68 5.62 14.95
C GLU A 58 4.92 5.46 14.08
N CYS A 59 4.80 5.83 12.78
CA CYS A 59 5.87 5.67 11.81
C CYS A 59 5.73 6.69 10.67
N ASP A 60 6.77 7.49 10.44
CA ASP A 60 6.99 8.17 9.17
C ASP A 60 7.80 7.23 8.27
N VAL A 61 7.19 6.78 7.18
CA VAL A 61 7.84 5.86 6.24
C VAL A 61 9.06 6.46 5.53
N ALA A 62 9.20 7.79 5.50
CA ALA A 62 10.36 8.47 4.96
C ALA A 62 11.59 8.45 5.89
N ASP A 63 11.43 7.97 7.13
CA ASP A 63 12.52 7.76 8.07
C ASP A 63 12.88 6.26 8.15
N PRO A 64 14.07 5.86 7.64
CA PRO A 64 14.47 4.45 7.63
C PRO A 64 14.58 3.82 9.02
N ASN A 65 14.93 4.61 10.05
CA ASN A 65 15.03 4.09 11.41
C ASN A 65 13.65 3.76 11.98
N GLN A 66 12.64 4.62 11.74
CA GLN A 66 11.27 4.34 12.18
C GLN A 66 10.68 3.13 11.45
N VAL A 67 11.01 2.92 10.16
CA VAL A 67 10.57 1.73 9.43
C VAL A 67 11.25 0.47 9.96
N ASN A 68 12.54 0.52 10.26
CA ASN A 68 13.23 -0.60 10.91
C ASN A 68 12.60 -0.94 12.27
N ASP A 69 12.36 0.06 13.11
CA ASP A 69 11.70 -0.08 14.41
C ASP A 69 10.29 -0.67 14.29
N LEU A 70 9.54 -0.27 13.24
CA LEU A 70 8.23 -0.84 12.93
C LEU A 70 8.32 -2.37 12.76
N MET A 71 9.26 -2.85 11.94
CA MET A 71 9.43 -4.29 11.68
C MET A 71 9.84 -5.05 12.94
N MET A 72 10.77 -4.49 13.72
CA MET A 72 11.21 -5.10 15.00
C MET A 72 10.06 -5.21 16.01
N LYS A 73 9.26 -4.13 16.16
CA LYS A 73 8.11 -4.11 17.09
C LYS A 73 7.01 -5.07 16.65
N ALA A 74 6.73 -5.15 15.34
CA ALA A 74 5.76 -6.08 14.78
C ALA A 74 6.16 -7.54 15.04
N SER A 75 7.41 -7.90 14.72
CA SER A 75 7.94 -9.23 14.96
C SER A 75 7.97 -9.59 16.46
N LYS A 76 8.31 -8.64 17.32
CA LYS A 76 8.27 -8.87 18.78
C LYS A 76 6.86 -9.13 19.31
N ALA A 77 5.84 -8.46 18.74
CA ALA A 77 4.46 -8.58 19.19
C ALA A 77 3.78 -9.86 18.71
N PHE A 78 4.06 -10.29 17.47
CA PHE A 78 3.32 -11.38 16.81
C PHE A 78 4.21 -12.52 16.28
N ASN A 79 5.51 -12.50 16.56
CA ASN A 79 6.55 -13.47 16.19
C ASN A 79 6.87 -13.55 14.69
N THR A 80 5.94 -13.22 13.80
CA THR A 80 6.13 -13.34 12.34
C THR A 80 5.83 -12.03 11.63
N ILE A 81 6.30 -11.87 10.39
CA ILE A 81 5.84 -10.89 9.41
C ILE A 81 5.50 -11.68 8.16
N ASP A 82 4.21 -11.92 7.92
CA ASP A 82 3.75 -12.73 6.78
C ASP A 82 3.41 -11.89 5.56
N VAL A 83 2.81 -10.70 5.77
CA VAL A 83 2.44 -9.79 4.68
C VAL A 83 2.85 -8.37 5.04
N LEU A 84 3.52 -7.70 4.11
CA LEU A 84 3.76 -6.25 4.16
C LEU A 84 2.94 -5.57 3.07
N ILE A 85 2.12 -4.59 3.46
CA ILE A 85 1.35 -3.75 2.54
C ILE A 85 1.91 -2.33 2.58
N ASN A 86 2.71 -1.99 1.56
CA ASN A 86 3.23 -0.65 1.34
C ASN A 86 2.13 0.21 0.69
N ASN A 87 1.28 0.81 1.53
CA ASN A 87 0.17 1.64 1.09
C ASN A 87 0.40 3.13 1.36
N ALA A 88 1.28 3.52 2.28
CA ALA A 88 1.58 4.93 2.53
C ALA A 88 1.95 5.67 1.25
N GLY A 89 1.32 6.83 1.03
CA GLY A 89 1.56 7.65 -0.14
C GLY A 89 0.85 9.00 -0.09
N THR A 90 1.37 9.95 -0.86
CA THR A 90 0.81 11.28 -1.07
C THR A 90 0.86 11.64 -2.55
N ILE A 91 0.10 12.65 -2.94
CA ILE A 91 0.11 13.21 -4.30
C ILE A 91 0.49 14.69 -4.30
N ASP A 92 0.34 15.36 -3.16
CA ASP A 92 0.66 16.78 -3.05
C ASP A 92 2.18 17.06 -3.08
N PRO A 93 2.58 18.21 -3.68
CA PRO A 93 1.76 19.24 -4.31
C PRO A 93 1.37 18.87 -5.75
N ILE A 94 0.13 19.17 -6.17
CA ILE A 94 -0.33 18.97 -7.55
C ILE A 94 0.03 20.25 -8.32
N GLN A 95 1.13 20.22 -9.08
CA GLN A 95 1.70 21.38 -9.78
C GLN A 95 2.43 20.98 -11.05
N ARG A 96 2.47 21.87 -12.04
CA ARG A 96 3.31 21.69 -13.25
C ARG A 96 4.79 21.68 -12.83
N ILE A 97 5.65 21.08 -13.66
CA ILE A 97 7.08 20.91 -13.35
C ILE A 97 7.74 22.28 -13.09
N GLU A 98 7.44 23.27 -13.93
CA GLU A 98 8.02 24.62 -13.82
C GLU A 98 7.63 25.39 -12.55
N ASP A 99 6.44 25.07 -12.00
CA ASP A 99 5.89 25.73 -10.80
C ASP A 99 6.14 24.93 -9.52
N SER A 100 6.67 23.72 -9.62
CA SER A 100 6.80 22.83 -8.47
C SER A 100 7.95 23.23 -7.55
N ASP A 101 7.68 23.20 -6.24
CA ASP A 101 8.73 23.33 -5.23
C ASP A 101 9.61 22.07 -5.23
N PRO A 102 10.94 22.18 -5.50
CA PRO A 102 11.84 21.03 -5.53
C PRO A 102 11.90 20.24 -4.22
N MET A 103 11.74 20.90 -3.08
CA MET A 103 11.78 20.24 -1.76
C MET A 103 10.52 19.41 -1.52
N LEU A 104 9.35 19.94 -1.88
CA LEU A 104 8.08 19.22 -1.77
C LEU A 104 8.00 18.09 -2.80
N TRP A 105 8.51 18.33 -4.02
CA TRP A 105 8.66 17.30 -5.05
C TRP A 105 9.52 16.14 -4.52
N GLY A 106 10.68 16.44 -3.95
CA GLY A 106 11.58 15.48 -3.32
C GLY A 106 10.95 14.74 -2.15
N ARG A 107 10.19 15.45 -1.29
CA ARG A 107 9.49 14.85 -0.15
C ARG A 107 8.47 13.79 -0.56
N LEU A 108 7.79 13.97 -1.69
CA LEU A 108 6.90 12.93 -2.24
C LEU A 108 7.69 11.67 -2.61
N ILE A 109 8.84 11.81 -3.24
CA ILE A 109 9.72 10.67 -3.56
C ILE A 109 10.17 9.95 -2.28
N ASP A 110 10.52 10.69 -1.24
CA ASP A 110 10.89 10.09 0.05
C ASP A 110 9.77 9.24 0.64
N ILE A 111 8.51 9.69 0.54
CA ILE A 111 7.36 8.95 1.05
C ILE A 111 6.98 7.79 0.12
N ASN A 112 6.74 8.07 -1.18
CA ASN A 112 6.11 7.13 -2.09
C ASN A 112 7.06 6.04 -2.61
N LEU A 113 8.36 6.35 -2.72
CA LEU A 113 9.36 5.43 -3.25
C LEU A 113 10.36 4.96 -2.19
N LYS A 114 11.08 5.89 -1.52
CA LYS A 114 12.06 5.48 -0.52
C LYS A 114 11.39 4.80 0.69
N GLY A 115 10.25 5.31 1.15
CA GLY A 115 9.49 4.69 2.24
C GLY A 115 9.04 3.27 1.94
N LEU A 116 8.59 3.04 0.71
CA LEU A 116 8.27 1.69 0.23
C LEU A 116 9.52 0.80 0.17
N TYR A 117 10.62 1.30 -0.36
CA TYR A 117 11.90 0.59 -0.37
C TYR A 117 12.37 0.23 1.05
N TYR A 118 12.27 1.13 2.01
CA TYR A 118 12.62 0.85 3.40
C TYR A 118 11.74 -0.27 3.99
N GLY A 119 10.42 -0.23 3.70
CA GLY A 119 9.50 -1.31 4.06
C GLY A 119 9.99 -2.67 3.55
N ILE A 120 10.30 -2.77 2.26
CA ILE A 120 10.85 -3.97 1.63
C ILE A 120 12.16 -4.38 2.34
N ARG A 121 13.12 -3.46 2.40
CA ARG A 121 14.47 -3.74 2.92
C ARG A 121 14.48 -4.29 4.34
N TYR A 122 13.62 -3.75 5.21
CA TYR A 122 13.60 -4.14 6.60
C TYR A 122 12.63 -5.29 6.92
N ALA A 123 11.65 -5.60 6.06
CA ALA A 123 10.79 -6.77 6.23
C ALA A 123 11.46 -8.07 5.75
N LEU A 124 12.28 -8.01 4.70
CA LEU A 124 12.90 -9.18 4.07
C LEU A 124 13.62 -10.12 5.04
N PRO A 125 14.47 -9.66 6.00
CA PRO A 125 15.14 -10.57 6.93
C PRO A 125 14.16 -11.40 7.77
N PHE A 126 13.08 -10.79 8.24
CA PHE A 126 12.04 -11.47 9.03
C PHE A 126 11.25 -12.47 8.20
N MET A 127 10.87 -12.08 6.98
CA MET A 127 10.15 -12.97 6.05
C MET A 127 11.01 -14.18 5.66
N LYS A 128 12.29 -13.97 5.34
CA LYS A 128 13.21 -15.07 5.00
C LYS A 128 13.41 -16.02 6.17
N SER A 129 13.50 -15.54 7.41
CA SER A 129 13.60 -16.39 8.59
C SER A 129 12.35 -17.24 8.85
N ASN A 130 11.20 -16.85 8.27
CA ASN A 130 9.92 -17.56 8.30
C ASN A 130 9.63 -18.36 7.02
N ASN A 131 10.66 -18.68 6.21
CA ASN A 131 10.54 -19.41 4.95
C ASN A 131 9.67 -18.71 3.88
N GLY A 132 9.55 -17.41 3.94
CA GLY A 132 8.87 -16.61 2.93
C GLY A 132 7.91 -15.56 3.48
N GLY A 133 7.26 -14.84 2.57
CA GLY A 133 6.29 -13.79 2.89
C GLY A 133 5.75 -13.14 1.62
N THR A 134 4.78 -12.25 1.79
CA THR A 134 4.17 -11.52 0.66
C THR A 134 4.35 -10.02 0.85
N ILE A 135 4.86 -9.34 -0.18
CA ILE A 135 5.00 -7.89 -0.23
C ILE A 135 4.06 -7.34 -1.30
N LEU A 136 3.10 -6.55 -0.86
CA LEU A 136 2.08 -5.92 -1.69
C LEU A 136 2.31 -4.41 -1.72
N ASN A 137 2.53 -3.87 -2.91
CA ASN A 137 2.79 -2.46 -3.11
C ASN A 137 1.56 -1.77 -3.74
N VAL A 138 1.08 -0.69 -3.14
CA VAL A 138 -0.02 0.09 -3.73
C VAL A 138 0.54 1.03 -4.79
N GLY A 139 0.36 0.63 -6.04
CA GLY A 139 0.72 1.37 -7.23
C GLY A 139 -0.36 2.35 -7.68
N SER A 140 -0.39 2.61 -8.99
CA SER A 140 -1.39 3.47 -9.64
C SER A 140 -1.34 3.28 -11.16
N GLY A 141 -2.44 3.56 -11.84
CA GLY A 141 -2.45 3.71 -13.31
C GLY A 141 -1.56 4.86 -13.81
N ALA A 142 -1.26 5.83 -12.95
CA ALA A 142 -0.31 6.92 -13.23
C ALA A 142 1.14 6.42 -13.46
N ALA A 143 1.44 5.16 -13.16
CA ALA A 143 2.73 4.54 -13.46
C ALA A 143 2.99 4.40 -14.97
N SER A 144 1.93 4.24 -15.76
CA SER A 144 1.99 4.06 -17.22
C SER A 144 1.30 5.18 -18.01
N THR A 145 0.53 6.03 -17.34
CA THR A 145 -0.20 7.14 -17.96
C THR A 145 0.26 8.45 -17.34
N PRO A 146 1.03 9.29 -18.08
CA PRO A 146 1.46 10.58 -17.57
C PRO A 146 0.25 11.51 -17.41
N LEU A 147 0.24 12.27 -16.31
CA LEU A 147 -0.81 13.22 -16.00
C LEU A 147 -0.19 14.59 -15.67
N GLU A 148 -0.76 15.66 -16.23
CA GLU A 148 -0.32 17.02 -15.97
C GLU A 148 -0.40 17.34 -14.47
N GLY A 149 0.61 18.02 -13.93
CA GLY A 149 0.70 18.38 -12.54
C GLY A 149 1.14 17.23 -11.59
N TRP A 150 1.37 16.01 -12.12
CA TRP A 150 1.70 14.82 -11.31
C TRP A 150 3.08 14.23 -11.60
N SER A 151 4.04 15.02 -12.07
CA SER A 151 5.36 14.52 -12.49
C SER A 151 6.05 13.64 -11.44
N HIS A 152 6.09 14.10 -10.20
CA HIS A 152 6.64 13.36 -9.05
C HIS A 152 5.82 12.09 -8.73
N TYR A 153 4.48 12.20 -8.76
CA TYR A 153 3.62 11.07 -8.46
C TYR A 153 3.72 9.98 -9.54
N CYS A 154 3.60 10.36 -10.81
CA CYS A 154 3.76 9.43 -11.95
C CYS A 154 5.13 8.74 -11.91
N SER A 155 6.21 9.51 -11.72
CA SER A 155 7.57 8.97 -11.61
C SER A 155 7.72 8.01 -10.43
N SER A 156 7.18 8.38 -9.25
CA SER A 156 7.23 7.50 -8.08
C SER A 156 6.49 6.20 -8.30
N LYS A 157 5.30 6.24 -8.93
CA LYS A 157 4.49 5.04 -9.17
C LYS A 157 5.06 4.15 -10.28
N ALA A 158 5.67 4.73 -11.32
CA ALA A 158 6.44 3.96 -12.31
C ALA A 158 7.63 3.22 -11.66
N ALA A 159 8.38 3.92 -10.79
CA ALA A 159 9.47 3.32 -10.03
C ALA A 159 8.99 2.20 -9.10
N VAL A 160 7.84 2.35 -8.42
CA VAL A 160 7.24 1.30 -7.57
C VAL A 160 6.92 0.04 -8.37
N HIS A 161 6.31 0.17 -9.56
CA HIS A 161 6.02 -0.98 -10.41
C HIS A 161 7.31 -1.72 -10.80
N HIS A 162 8.33 -0.98 -11.24
CA HIS A 162 9.59 -1.59 -11.65
C HIS A 162 10.36 -2.20 -10.46
N LEU A 163 10.39 -1.53 -9.31
CA LEU A 163 10.99 -2.06 -8.08
C LEU A 163 10.34 -3.37 -7.63
N THR A 164 9.02 -3.51 -7.79
CA THR A 164 8.31 -4.76 -7.50
C THR A 164 8.79 -5.91 -8.40
N SER A 165 9.00 -5.63 -9.68
CA SER A 165 9.54 -6.63 -10.63
C SER A 165 10.99 -7.02 -10.30
N CYS A 166 11.84 -6.06 -9.88
CA CYS A 166 13.20 -6.33 -9.41
C CYS A 166 13.16 -7.22 -8.14
N LEU A 167 12.35 -6.83 -7.14
CA LEU A 167 12.19 -7.59 -5.91
C LEU A 167 11.78 -9.04 -6.18
N HIS A 168 10.81 -9.25 -7.07
CA HIS A 168 10.41 -10.60 -7.46
C HIS A 168 11.58 -11.40 -8.04
N LYS A 169 12.35 -10.84 -8.96
CA LYS A 169 13.51 -11.51 -9.56
C LYS A 169 14.59 -11.87 -8.54
N GLU A 170 14.84 -10.98 -7.60
CA GLU A 170 15.88 -11.17 -6.58
C GLU A 170 15.46 -12.20 -5.51
N GLU A 171 14.20 -12.22 -5.12
CA GLU A 171 13.76 -12.88 -3.89
C GLU A 171 12.76 -14.04 -4.10
N MET A 172 12.32 -14.32 -5.33
CA MET A 172 11.36 -15.42 -5.60
C MET A 172 11.85 -16.79 -5.11
N ARG A 173 13.17 -17.04 -5.18
CA ARG A 173 13.77 -18.30 -4.70
C ARG A 173 13.84 -18.41 -3.18
N ASN A 174 13.65 -17.29 -2.48
CA ASN A 174 13.60 -17.20 -1.01
C ASN A 174 12.15 -17.23 -0.49
N GLY A 175 11.19 -17.63 -1.32
CA GLY A 175 9.78 -17.72 -0.95
C GLY A 175 9.07 -16.37 -0.80
N ILE A 176 9.66 -15.28 -1.34
CA ILE A 176 9.05 -13.95 -1.29
C ILE A 176 8.16 -13.74 -2.52
N ARG A 177 6.90 -13.47 -2.26
CA ARG A 177 5.90 -13.08 -3.25
C ARG A 177 5.82 -11.55 -3.29
N ALA A 178 5.95 -10.95 -4.47
CA ALA A 178 5.92 -9.50 -4.65
C ALA A 178 4.95 -9.13 -5.78
N LEU A 179 3.96 -8.28 -5.48
CA LEU A 179 2.96 -7.80 -6.44
C LEU A 179 2.67 -6.32 -6.23
N THR A 180 2.19 -5.67 -7.28
CA THR A 180 1.67 -4.30 -7.22
C THR A 180 0.17 -4.29 -7.44
N LEU A 181 -0.59 -3.54 -6.65
CA LEU A 181 -1.99 -3.24 -6.90
C LEU A 181 -2.14 -1.88 -7.58
N SER A 182 -2.79 -1.81 -8.73
CA SER A 182 -3.30 -0.57 -9.31
C SER A 182 -4.81 -0.44 -8.99
N PRO A 183 -5.18 0.34 -7.95
CA PRO A 183 -6.56 0.32 -7.45
C PRO A 183 -7.54 1.10 -8.32
N GLY A 184 -7.07 1.94 -9.26
CA GLY A 184 -7.93 2.89 -9.96
C GLY A 184 -8.22 4.14 -9.11
N THR A 185 -9.35 4.81 -9.37
CA THR A 185 -9.79 6.00 -8.61
C THR A 185 -10.66 5.57 -7.43
N VAL A 186 -10.15 5.75 -6.21
CA VAL A 186 -10.77 5.26 -4.97
C VAL A 186 -11.29 6.44 -4.14
N ALA A 187 -12.51 6.38 -3.63
CA ALA A 187 -13.14 7.40 -2.80
C ALA A 187 -12.37 7.64 -1.49
N THR A 188 -11.32 8.46 -1.54
CA THR A 188 -10.41 8.77 -0.42
C THR A 188 -10.13 10.27 -0.32
N GLY A 189 -9.48 10.70 0.76
CA GLY A 189 -9.05 12.09 0.92
C GLY A 189 -8.12 12.58 -0.20
N MET A 190 -7.34 11.70 -0.81
CA MET A 190 -6.48 12.04 -1.96
C MET A 190 -7.30 12.53 -3.16
N GLN A 191 -8.46 11.92 -3.43
CA GLN A 191 -9.32 12.36 -4.54
C GLN A 191 -9.94 13.75 -4.30
N LYS A 192 -10.12 14.16 -3.03
CA LYS A 192 -10.54 15.53 -2.71
C LYS A 192 -9.47 16.54 -3.08
N SER A 193 -8.19 16.28 -2.79
CA SER A 193 -7.08 17.14 -3.22
C SER A 193 -6.98 17.19 -4.75
N ILE A 194 -7.16 16.06 -5.43
CA ILE A 194 -7.15 15.99 -6.90
C ILE A 194 -8.28 16.82 -7.48
N ALA A 195 -9.52 16.66 -7.02
CA ALA A 195 -10.66 17.40 -7.48
C ALA A 195 -10.49 18.94 -7.31
N LEU A 196 -9.90 19.34 -6.17
CA LEU A 196 -9.63 20.76 -5.90
C LEU A 196 -8.55 21.37 -6.80
N SER A 197 -7.67 20.57 -7.36
CA SER A 197 -6.57 21.05 -8.24
C SER A 197 -7.05 21.52 -9.61
N GLY A 198 -8.08 20.90 -10.17
CA GLY A 198 -8.62 21.20 -11.50
C GLY A 198 -7.63 21.03 -12.66
N ILE A 199 -6.44 20.41 -12.44
CA ILE A 199 -5.31 20.52 -13.36
C ILE A 199 -5.34 19.50 -14.51
N ASN A 200 -6.04 18.37 -14.34
CA ASN A 200 -6.12 17.33 -15.37
C ASN A 200 -7.47 16.59 -15.30
N SER A 201 -7.73 15.74 -16.29
CA SER A 201 -9.02 15.04 -16.42
C SER A 201 -9.44 14.18 -15.25
N VAL A 202 -8.50 13.76 -14.38
CA VAL A 202 -8.84 12.98 -13.19
C VAL A 202 -9.52 13.85 -12.14
N SER A 203 -9.28 15.15 -12.12
CA SER A 203 -9.94 16.11 -11.23
C SER A 203 -11.42 16.33 -11.56
N GLU A 204 -11.83 15.98 -12.79
CA GLU A 204 -13.21 16.14 -13.28
C GLU A 204 -14.08 14.91 -13.03
N ILE A 205 -13.49 13.81 -12.50
CA ILE A 205 -14.23 12.57 -12.23
C ILE A 205 -15.24 12.80 -11.11
N PRO A 206 -16.56 12.61 -11.36
CA PRO A 206 -17.59 12.73 -10.34
C PRO A 206 -17.32 11.79 -9.15
N TRP A 207 -17.65 12.27 -7.94
CA TRP A 207 -17.35 11.51 -6.71
C TRP A 207 -17.97 10.11 -6.71
N GLU A 208 -19.18 9.96 -7.23
CA GLU A 208 -19.94 8.71 -7.35
C GLU A 208 -19.28 7.67 -8.28
N ASN A 209 -18.37 8.10 -9.15
CA ASN A 209 -17.64 7.21 -10.06
C ASN A 209 -16.37 6.62 -9.41
N HIS A 210 -16.04 7.02 -8.18
CA HIS A 210 -14.94 6.45 -7.44
C HIS A 210 -15.35 5.14 -6.77
N ILE A 211 -14.50 4.12 -6.89
CA ILE A 211 -14.74 2.86 -6.20
C ILE A 211 -14.55 3.01 -4.68
N PRO A 212 -15.27 2.25 -3.87
CA PRO A 212 -15.13 2.32 -2.41
C PRO A 212 -13.81 1.70 -1.93
N ALA A 213 -13.26 2.18 -0.81
CA ALA A 213 -11.95 1.76 -0.30
C ALA A 213 -11.88 0.27 0.11
N HIS A 214 -13.01 -0.39 0.35
CA HIS A 214 -13.02 -1.83 0.65
C HIS A 214 -12.70 -2.70 -0.58
N TRP A 215 -12.93 -2.24 -1.81
CA TRP A 215 -12.55 -3.00 -3.01
C TRP A 215 -11.03 -3.24 -3.10
N PRO A 216 -10.17 -2.20 -3.00
CA PRO A 216 -8.73 -2.43 -2.89
C PRO A 216 -8.33 -3.32 -1.70
N ALA A 217 -9.04 -3.22 -0.57
CA ALA A 217 -8.76 -4.06 0.59
C ALA A 217 -9.03 -5.55 0.30
N MET A 218 -10.14 -5.87 -0.36
CA MET A 218 -10.46 -7.23 -0.82
C MET A 218 -9.41 -7.74 -1.83
N ALA A 219 -9.00 -6.89 -2.79
CA ALA A 219 -7.96 -7.22 -3.74
C ALA A 219 -6.62 -7.53 -3.05
N LEU A 220 -6.20 -6.74 -2.09
CA LEU A 220 -4.97 -6.97 -1.32
C LEU A 220 -5.03 -8.29 -0.54
N ALA A 221 -6.18 -8.64 0.03
CA ALA A 221 -6.34 -9.92 0.71
C ALA A 221 -6.25 -11.11 -0.26
N TRP A 222 -6.91 -11.02 -1.42
CA TRP A 222 -6.78 -12.03 -2.46
C TRP A 222 -5.34 -12.13 -3.01
N MET A 223 -4.66 -11.00 -3.23
CA MET A 223 -3.27 -10.95 -3.68
C MET A 223 -2.29 -11.55 -2.65
N ALA A 224 -2.66 -11.61 -1.38
CA ALA A 224 -1.87 -12.26 -0.35
C ALA A 224 -1.94 -13.80 -0.39
N THR A 225 -2.77 -14.40 -1.25
CA THR A 225 -2.91 -15.85 -1.46
C THR A 225 -2.24 -16.33 -2.75
N SER A 226 -2.06 -17.64 -2.89
CA SER A 226 -1.53 -18.25 -4.10
C SER A 226 -2.41 -18.06 -5.34
N ASP A 227 -3.68 -17.69 -5.19
CA ASP A 227 -4.60 -17.46 -6.31
C ASP A 227 -4.15 -16.32 -7.24
N SER A 228 -3.20 -15.50 -6.79
CA SER A 228 -2.62 -14.40 -7.55
C SER A 228 -1.21 -14.69 -8.10
N ASP A 229 -0.71 -15.92 -8.03
CA ASP A 229 0.69 -16.24 -8.38
C ASP A 229 1.02 -16.00 -9.86
N GLU A 230 0.05 -16.02 -10.74
CA GLU A 230 0.25 -15.68 -12.16
C GLU A 230 0.66 -14.19 -12.38
N TRP A 231 0.46 -13.31 -11.37
CA TRP A 231 0.86 -11.90 -11.40
C TRP A 231 2.12 -11.58 -10.58
N LEU A 232 2.87 -12.57 -10.12
CA LEU A 232 4.10 -12.32 -9.37
C LEU A 232 5.08 -11.45 -10.17
N GLY A 233 5.60 -10.42 -9.53
CA GLY A 233 6.46 -9.41 -10.15
C GLY A 233 5.72 -8.40 -11.05
N GLN A 234 4.39 -8.47 -11.14
CA GLN A 234 3.56 -7.68 -12.04
C GLN A 234 2.55 -6.81 -11.28
N THR A 235 1.69 -6.14 -12.05
CA THR A 235 0.64 -5.27 -11.53
C THR A 235 -0.73 -5.90 -11.74
N VAL A 236 -1.47 -6.07 -10.66
CA VAL A 236 -2.90 -6.40 -10.64
C VAL A 236 -3.71 -5.10 -10.73
N SER A 237 -4.62 -5.00 -11.68
CA SER A 237 -5.44 -3.79 -11.89
C SER A 237 -6.91 -4.04 -11.57
N LEU A 238 -7.50 -3.23 -10.68
CA LEU A 238 -8.94 -3.24 -10.41
C LEU A 238 -9.81 -2.64 -11.54
N ARG A 239 -9.18 -2.12 -12.60
CA ARG A 239 -9.90 -1.78 -13.83
C ARG A 239 -10.26 -3.02 -14.66
N SER A 240 -9.59 -4.15 -14.42
CA SER A 240 -9.89 -5.44 -15.08
C SER A 240 -11.16 -6.06 -14.50
N ASN A 241 -12.14 -6.31 -15.34
CA ASN A 241 -13.36 -7.02 -14.96
C ASN A 241 -13.09 -8.47 -14.54
N ASP A 242 -12.09 -9.13 -15.15
CA ASP A 242 -11.68 -10.46 -14.75
C ASP A 242 -11.17 -10.50 -13.31
N ILE A 243 -10.30 -9.55 -12.94
CA ILE A 243 -9.82 -9.42 -11.57
C ILE A 243 -10.98 -9.15 -10.60
N ARG A 244 -11.90 -8.24 -10.95
CA ARG A 244 -13.07 -7.97 -10.10
C ARG A 244 -13.91 -9.21 -9.84
N LYS A 245 -14.18 -10.00 -10.88
CA LYS A 245 -14.92 -11.26 -10.75
C LYS A 245 -14.20 -12.27 -9.85
N ARG A 246 -12.87 -12.44 -10.00
CA ARG A 246 -12.06 -13.37 -9.18
C ARG A 246 -12.09 -13.01 -7.69
N ILE A 247 -12.17 -11.75 -7.35
CA ILE A 247 -12.23 -11.29 -5.95
C ILE A 247 -13.65 -11.06 -5.43
N GLY A 248 -14.68 -11.39 -6.23
CA GLY A 248 -16.08 -11.27 -5.84
C GLY A 248 -16.60 -9.82 -5.75
N ILE A 249 -16.05 -8.93 -6.57
CA ILE A 249 -16.50 -7.54 -6.70
C ILE A 249 -17.16 -7.38 -8.06
N GLU A 250 -18.42 -7.00 -8.10
CA GLU A 250 -19.17 -6.66 -9.30
C GLU A 250 -19.23 -5.14 -9.54
#